data_2586660a547f6c1102b0f43c30768eb3
#
_entry.id   2586660a547f6c1102b0f43c30768eb3
#
_cell.length_a   1.000
_cell.length_b   1.000
_cell.length_c   1.000
_cell.angle_alpha   90.00
_cell.angle_beta   90.00
_cell.angle_gamma   90.00
#
_symmetry.space_group_name_H-M   'P 1'
#
loop_
_entity.id
_entity.type
_entity.pdbx_description
1 polymer ?
#
loop_
_entity_poly.entity_id
_entity_poly.type
_entity_poly.pdbx_seq_one_letter_code
_entity_poly.pdbx_strand_id
1 'polypeptide(L)'
;MMTRNTDAASMRAGFGFPQSLLRLGRFFPLLLLVLIFAACAPKKKSQGATSSPSLTIGAMSSMDFLPFAVAQETGIYDSLGLKLEIVHFFSANDRDAALQAGKLDGTVTDYTGAALQVAGGLDAGLVMKLDGDFSWMAYGATSEAFPSSFGVSSNTVVDFLTDRFTQPAVAKGAVVHRVEVQKIPLRLELLLQGKIGSAVLPEPFATMAEASGRCGRRDVSSAHHWEATGLLVKRELAQDGNNKALALLLQGYNLAVIKLRDADTKTLARWIKDYAGAPEKLAAHIPVPDYTPATPPKAEELQAAIAWLKQKKALKKDLTPQQLIVPMPALP
;
A
#
# COMPACT_ATOMS: atom_id res chain seq x y z
N MET A 1 -9.24 -32.02 56.08
CA MET A 1 -8.23 -32.69 56.97
C MET A 1 -6.89 -32.04 56.65
N MET A 2 -6.36 -31.35 57.67
CA MET A 2 -4.98 -30.94 57.94
C MET A 2 -4.25 -30.14 56.84
N THR A 3 -4.10 -28.82 56.96
CA THR A 3 -3.32 -27.93 57.91
C THR A 3 -1.81 -28.09 57.85
N ARG A 4 -1.12 -27.00 57.55
CA ARG A 4 -0.07 -26.26 58.29
C ARG A 4 0.86 -25.58 57.25
N ASN A 5 0.97 -24.30 57.18
CA ASN A 5 1.52 -23.27 58.06
C ASN A 5 2.98 -23.49 58.45
N THR A 6 3.76 -22.48 58.20
CA THR A 6 4.79 -21.76 59.00
C THR A 6 5.87 -21.26 58.06
N ASP A 7 6.51 -20.14 58.13
CA ASP A 7 6.61 -18.96 58.92
C ASP A 7 7.87 -18.21 58.43
N ALA A 8 7.75 -16.96 58.47
CA ALA A 8 8.68 -15.85 58.47
C ALA A 8 10.08 -16.07 59.04
N ALA A 9 11.06 -15.37 58.48
CA ALA A 9 12.09 -14.70 59.29
C ALA A 9 12.79 -13.58 58.49
N SER A 10 12.68 -12.43 59.02
CA SER A 10 13.40 -11.17 58.79
C SER A 10 14.88 -11.27 59.02
N MET A 11 15.71 -10.55 58.26
CA MET A 11 16.94 -9.99 58.75
C MET A 11 17.22 -8.62 58.18
N ARG A 12 17.03 -7.61 58.99
CA ARG A 12 17.60 -6.26 58.84
C ARG A 12 19.07 -6.31 59.21
N ALA A 13 19.91 -5.70 58.37
CA ALA A 13 21.23 -5.25 58.81
C ALA A 13 21.42 -3.84 58.30
N GLY A 14 21.36 -2.88 59.19
CA GLY A 14 21.75 -1.50 59.00
C GLY A 14 23.29 -1.37 59.09
N PHE A 15 23.82 -0.47 58.28
CA PHE A 15 25.14 0.13 58.55
C PHE A 15 25.02 1.63 58.43
N GLY A 16 25.45 2.26 59.54
CA GLY A 16 25.38 3.69 59.80
C GLY A 16 26.48 4.43 59.10
N PHE A 17 26.19 5.71 58.80
CA PHE A 17 27.13 6.75 58.41
C PHE A 17 27.84 7.33 59.63
N PRO A 18 29.10 7.69 59.56
CA PRO A 18 29.66 8.69 60.44
C PRO A 18 29.67 10.05 59.77
N GLN A 19 29.00 11.01 60.41
CA GLN A 19 29.18 12.42 60.22
C GLN A 19 30.48 12.85 60.93
N SER A 20 31.38 13.45 60.16
CA SER A 20 32.27 14.53 60.67
C SER A 20 33.20 15.00 59.54
N LEU A 21 33.10 16.22 59.16
CA LEU A 21 34.05 17.31 59.21
C LEU A 21 33.62 18.48 58.33
N LEU A 22 33.07 19.41 59.04
CA LEU A 22 32.91 20.80 58.60
C LEU A 22 34.26 21.54 58.72
N ARG A 23 34.42 22.50 57.77
CA ARG A 23 35.28 23.71 57.83
C ARG A 23 36.61 23.58 57.10
N LEU A 24 36.71 24.33 56.04
CA LEU A 24 37.62 25.43 55.71
C LEU A 24 37.63 25.68 54.20
N GLY A 25 37.40 26.92 53.84
CA GLY A 25 38.00 27.53 52.69
C GLY A 25 37.10 28.45 51.88
N ARG A 26 36.65 29.57 52.47
CA ARG A 26 36.25 30.77 51.71
C ARG A 26 37.47 31.35 51.05
N PHE A 27 37.33 31.78 49.80
CA PHE A 27 38.22 32.53 48.90
C PHE A 27 38.72 31.71 47.73
N PHE A 28 37.93 31.71 46.65
CA PHE A 28 38.38 31.87 45.24
C PHE A 28 37.20 31.81 44.29
N PRO A 29 36.51 32.88 44.05
CA PRO A 29 35.70 32.95 42.86
C PRO A 29 35.94 34.30 42.14
N LEU A 30 36.98 34.42 41.33
CA LEU A 30 37.08 35.57 40.41
C LEU A 30 38.03 35.39 39.23
N LEU A 31 38.47 34.20 38.88
CA LEU A 31 39.36 34.05 37.72
C LEU A 31 38.96 32.95 36.71
N LEU A 32 37.70 32.52 36.68
CA LEU A 32 37.26 31.52 35.69
C LEU A 32 36.09 32.01 34.83
N LEU A 33 35.86 33.32 34.73
CA LEU A 33 34.71 33.89 33.97
C LEU A 33 35.12 34.60 32.67
N VAL A 34 36.32 34.44 32.15
CA VAL A 34 36.78 35.15 30.93
C VAL A 34 37.13 34.21 29.77
N LEU A 35 36.97 32.90 29.90
CA LEU A 35 37.31 31.94 28.82
C LEU A 35 36.12 31.26 28.13
N ILE A 36 34.87 31.73 28.32
CA ILE A 36 33.68 31.13 27.70
C ILE A 36 33.11 31.98 26.55
N PHE A 37 33.73 33.10 26.16
CA PHE A 37 33.20 33.97 25.09
C PHE A 37 33.89 33.81 23.71
N ALA A 38 34.73 32.80 23.50
CA ALA A 38 35.46 32.65 22.24
C ALA A 38 35.02 31.43 21.38
N ALA A 39 33.83 30.85 21.59
CA ALA A 39 33.37 29.66 20.84
C ALA A 39 31.98 29.80 20.18
N CYS A 40 31.50 31.03 19.96
CA CYS A 40 30.35 31.28 19.09
C CYS A 40 30.79 31.90 17.76
N ALA A 41 31.68 31.22 17.03
CA ALA A 41 31.74 31.42 15.60
C ALA A 41 30.47 30.75 15.00
N PRO A 42 29.68 31.47 14.18
CA PRO A 42 28.58 30.82 13.49
C PRO A 42 29.21 29.72 12.62
N LYS A 43 28.95 28.44 12.94
CA LYS A 43 29.21 27.35 12.02
C LYS A 43 28.54 27.77 10.72
N LYS A 44 29.30 28.15 9.70
CA LYS A 44 28.82 28.13 8.32
C LYS A 44 28.15 26.78 8.17
N LYS A 45 26.79 26.76 7.99
CA LYS A 45 26.10 25.60 7.49
C LYS A 45 26.88 25.20 6.25
N SER A 46 27.62 24.09 6.33
CA SER A 46 28.16 23.45 5.14
C SER A 46 26.94 23.33 4.23
N GLN A 47 27.02 23.97 3.07
CA GLN A 47 26.05 23.71 1.98
C GLN A 47 26.04 22.21 1.82
N GLY A 48 24.94 21.61 2.26
CA GLY A 48 24.79 20.18 2.35
C GLY A 48 25.08 19.57 0.99
N ALA A 49 25.85 18.52 0.99
CA ALA A 49 25.77 17.53 -0.04
C ALA A 49 24.27 17.29 -0.25
N THR A 50 23.74 17.65 -1.43
CA THR A 50 22.34 17.41 -1.78
C THR A 50 22.17 15.89 -1.75
N SER A 51 21.63 15.36 -0.66
CA SER A 51 21.29 13.95 -0.57
C SER A 51 20.40 13.65 -1.76
N SER A 52 20.69 12.57 -2.49
CA SER A 52 19.82 12.13 -3.58
C SER A 52 18.38 12.06 -3.09
N PRO A 53 17.42 12.53 -3.88
CA PRO A 53 16.00 12.36 -3.55
C PRO A 53 15.70 10.90 -3.22
N SER A 54 14.94 10.64 -2.16
CA SER A 54 14.60 9.28 -1.74
C SER A 54 13.11 9.16 -1.43
N LEU A 55 12.53 7.99 -1.72
CA LEU A 55 11.15 7.63 -1.40
C LEU A 55 11.07 6.17 -0.98
N THR A 56 10.15 5.87 -0.06
CA THR A 56 9.78 4.52 0.34
C THR A 56 8.33 4.27 -0.03
N ILE A 57 8.07 3.32 -0.93
CA ILE A 57 6.74 3.01 -1.45
C ILE A 57 6.33 1.60 -1.03
N GLY A 58 5.11 1.48 -0.48
CA GLY A 58 4.51 0.19 -0.18
C GLY A 58 3.76 -0.38 -1.40
N ALA A 59 3.90 -1.68 -1.65
CA ALA A 59 3.18 -2.34 -2.72
C ALA A 59 2.81 -3.79 -2.36
N MET A 60 1.82 -4.33 -3.05
CA MET A 60 1.53 -5.77 -3.09
C MET A 60 1.99 -6.31 -4.44
N SER A 61 2.30 -7.61 -4.50
CA SER A 61 2.59 -8.27 -5.79
C SER A 61 1.34 -8.28 -6.64
N SER A 62 1.32 -7.46 -7.69
CA SER A 62 0.19 -7.28 -8.60
C SER A 62 0.65 -6.64 -9.91
N MET A 63 -0.18 -6.73 -10.95
CA MET A 63 0.18 -6.20 -12.25
C MET A 63 0.24 -4.67 -12.28
N ASP A 64 -0.56 -3.96 -11.48
CA ASP A 64 -0.53 -2.49 -11.40
C ASP A 64 0.74 -1.92 -10.75
N PHE A 65 1.45 -2.74 -9.98
CA PHE A 65 2.76 -2.40 -9.41
C PHE A 65 3.93 -2.64 -10.40
N LEU A 66 3.75 -3.48 -11.42
CA LEU A 66 4.82 -3.96 -12.29
C LEU A 66 5.69 -2.84 -12.91
N PRO A 67 5.15 -1.69 -13.39
CA PRO A 67 5.98 -0.63 -13.94
C PRO A 67 7.01 -0.06 -12.94
N PHE A 68 6.66 0.06 -11.65
CA PHE A 68 7.61 0.52 -10.63
C PHE A 68 8.74 -0.49 -10.41
N ALA A 69 8.41 -1.78 -10.37
CA ALA A 69 9.40 -2.85 -10.21
C ALA A 69 10.36 -2.91 -11.40
N VAL A 70 9.83 -2.80 -12.62
CA VAL A 70 10.64 -2.77 -13.86
C VAL A 70 11.55 -1.54 -13.90
N ALA A 71 11.04 -0.35 -13.51
CA ALA A 71 11.88 0.84 -13.43
C ALA A 71 13.04 0.67 -12.44
N GLN A 72 12.79 0.03 -11.30
CA GLN A 72 13.83 -0.24 -10.30
C GLN A 72 14.84 -1.27 -10.80
N GLU A 73 14.39 -2.43 -11.28
CA GLU A 73 15.26 -3.50 -11.76
C GLU A 73 16.16 -3.04 -12.91
N THR A 74 15.60 -2.27 -13.82
CA THR A 74 16.34 -1.81 -15.01
C THR A 74 17.21 -0.57 -14.80
N GLY A 75 17.34 -0.12 -13.54
CA GLY A 75 18.18 1.01 -13.15
C GLY A 75 17.67 2.37 -13.63
N ILE A 76 16.39 2.46 -14.02
CA ILE A 76 15.79 3.74 -14.46
C ILE A 76 15.81 4.74 -13.31
N TYR A 77 15.40 4.36 -12.10
CA TYR A 77 15.42 5.25 -10.94
C TYR A 77 16.82 5.70 -10.56
N ASP A 78 17.81 4.80 -10.62
CA ASP A 78 19.22 5.13 -10.38
C ASP A 78 19.73 6.14 -11.40
N SER A 79 19.40 5.96 -12.69
CA SER A 79 19.80 6.88 -13.77
C SER A 79 19.16 8.26 -13.62
N LEU A 80 17.97 8.34 -13.05
CA LEU A 80 17.27 9.58 -12.72
C LEU A 80 17.78 10.21 -11.41
N GLY A 81 18.61 9.51 -10.64
CA GLY A 81 19.12 9.95 -9.35
C GLY A 81 18.09 9.88 -8.21
N LEU A 82 17.08 9.02 -8.34
CA LEU A 82 16.11 8.72 -7.29
C LEU A 82 16.50 7.43 -6.55
N LYS A 83 16.67 7.51 -5.24
CA LYS A 83 16.77 6.33 -4.39
C LYS A 83 15.37 5.87 -4.00
N LEU A 84 14.87 4.80 -4.64
CA LEU A 84 13.57 4.22 -4.33
C LEU A 84 13.72 2.95 -3.49
N GLU A 85 13.01 2.90 -2.36
CA GLU A 85 12.81 1.68 -1.59
C GLU A 85 11.38 1.18 -1.81
N ILE A 86 11.23 -0.09 -2.17
CA ILE A 86 9.93 -0.74 -2.34
C ILE A 86 9.75 -1.78 -1.24
N VAL A 87 8.70 -1.59 -0.43
CA VAL A 87 8.34 -2.51 0.67
C VAL A 87 7.17 -3.35 0.23
N HIS A 88 7.35 -4.68 0.20
CA HIS A 88 6.31 -5.62 -0.21
C HIS A 88 5.43 -6.06 0.96
N PHE A 89 4.11 -6.12 0.70
CA PHE A 89 3.10 -6.56 1.64
C PHE A 89 2.24 -7.69 1.06
N PHE A 90 1.72 -8.55 1.93
CA PHE A 90 0.82 -9.65 1.56
C PHE A 90 -0.65 -9.36 1.87
N SER A 91 -0.94 -8.26 2.57
CA SER A 91 -2.30 -7.79 2.84
C SER A 91 -2.38 -6.27 2.77
N ALA A 92 -3.56 -5.76 2.36
CA ALA A 92 -3.85 -4.33 2.35
C ALA A 92 -3.77 -3.74 3.77
N ASN A 93 -4.25 -4.47 4.79
CA ASN A 93 -4.25 -4.00 6.17
C ASN A 93 -2.83 -3.75 6.70
N ASP A 94 -1.87 -4.63 6.42
CA ASP A 94 -0.48 -4.47 6.86
C ASP A 94 0.19 -3.29 6.16
N ARG A 95 -0.04 -3.15 4.84
CA ARG A 95 0.43 -2.03 4.03
C ARG A 95 -0.11 -0.70 4.57
N ASP A 96 -1.41 -0.62 4.80
CA ASP A 96 -2.09 0.58 5.26
C ASP A 96 -1.66 0.97 6.68
N ALA A 97 -1.45 -0.02 7.56
CA ALA A 97 -0.88 0.23 8.89
C ALA A 97 0.56 0.78 8.83
N ALA A 98 1.38 0.31 7.89
CA ALA A 98 2.73 0.82 7.68
C ALA A 98 2.72 2.29 7.18
N LEU A 99 1.79 2.63 6.28
CA LEU A 99 1.58 4.00 5.82
C LEU A 99 1.13 4.92 6.96
N GLN A 100 0.13 4.51 7.74
CA GLN A 100 -0.35 5.25 8.93
C GLN A 100 0.76 5.45 9.97
N ALA A 101 1.63 4.47 10.14
CA ALA A 101 2.78 4.56 11.04
C ALA A 101 3.92 5.45 10.51
N GLY A 102 3.75 6.08 9.33
CA GLY A 102 4.75 6.95 8.72
C GLY A 102 5.98 6.23 8.15
N LYS A 103 5.93 4.89 8.03
CA LYS A 103 7.04 4.08 7.50
C LYS A 103 7.15 4.14 5.98
N LEU A 104 6.12 4.63 5.30
CA LEU A 104 6.04 4.76 3.85
C LEU A 104 5.79 6.22 3.49
N ASP A 105 6.31 6.65 2.36
CA ASP A 105 6.02 7.94 1.74
C ASP A 105 4.79 7.89 0.85
N GLY A 106 4.50 6.72 0.32
CA GLY A 106 3.33 6.44 -0.48
C GLY A 106 3.08 4.95 -0.63
N THR A 107 2.02 4.59 -1.33
CA THR A 107 1.67 3.19 -1.57
C THR A 107 0.84 3.00 -2.83
N VAL A 108 1.07 1.91 -3.52
CA VAL A 108 0.12 1.36 -4.50
C VAL A 108 -1.08 0.84 -3.73
N THR A 109 -2.27 1.39 -4.00
CA THR A 109 -3.49 1.06 -3.26
C THR A 109 -4.72 1.16 -4.16
N ASP A 110 -5.85 0.73 -3.64
CA ASP A 110 -7.14 0.92 -4.29
C ASP A 110 -7.87 2.19 -3.81
N TYR A 111 -8.86 2.63 -4.58
CA TYR A 111 -9.60 3.87 -4.30
C TYR A 111 -10.42 3.79 -3.00
N THR A 112 -10.91 2.58 -2.63
CA THR A 112 -11.64 2.40 -1.36
C THR A 112 -10.68 2.48 -0.18
N GLY A 113 -9.50 1.86 -0.28
CA GLY A 113 -8.44 1.97 0.72
C GLY A 113 -7.95 3.40 0.89
N ALA A 114 -7.68 4.12 -0.21
CA ALA A 114 -7.30 5.53 -0.17
C ALA A 114 -8.35 6.39 0.53
N ALA A 115 -9.64 6.19 0.20
CA ALA A 115 -10.74 6.93 0.83
C ALA A 115 -10.84 6.64 2.33
N LEU A 116 -10.69 5.40 2.76
CA LEU A 116 -10.70 5.02 4.18
C LEU A 116 -9.53 5.63 4.96
N GLN A 117 -8.32 5.65 4.38
CA GLN A 117 -7.13 6.24 4.98
C GLN A 117 -7.31 7.75 5.19
N VAL A 118 -7.74 8.48 4.16
CA VAL A 118 -7.95 9.92 4.22
C VAL A 118 -9.13 10.28 5.14
N ALA A 119 -10.24 9.53 5.09
CA ALA A 119 -11.36 9.71 6.03
C ALA A 119 -10.95 9.38 7.47
N GLY A 120 -9.98 8.50 7.66
CA GLY A 120 -9.35 8.16 8.94
C GLY A 120 -8.44 9.25 9.51
N GLY A 121 -8.11 10.28 8.71
CA GLY A 121 -7.29 11.42 9.13
C GLY A 121 -5.86 11.39 8.58
N LEU A 122 -5.51 10.43 7.72
CA LEU A 122 -4.21 10.44 7.05
C LEU A 122 -4.14 11.64 6.08
N ASP A 123 -3.09 12.46 6.20
CA ASP A 123 -2.84 13.56 5.27
C ASP A 123 -2.13 13.05 4.02
N ALA A 124 -2.92 12.49 3.11
CA ALA A 124 -2.46 11.87 1.87
C ALA A 124 -3.44 12.15 0.73
N GLY A 125 -3.02 11.82 -0.50
CA GLY A 125 -3.89 11.88 -1.66
C GLY A 125 -3.34 11.07 -2.83
N LEU A 126 -4.21 10.70 -3.75
CA LEU A 126 -3.87 9.97 -4.97
C LEU A 126 -3.26 10.95 -5.97
N VAL A 127 -2.04 10.66 -6.42
CA VAL A 127 -1.33 11.47 -7.41
C VAL A 127 -1.57 10.97 -8.83
N MET A 128 -1.78 9.66 -9.01
CA MET A 128 -2.07 9.05 -10.31
C MET A 128 -2.97 7.83 -10.15
N LYS A 129 -3.70 7.50 -11.23
CA LYS A 129 -4.36 6.21 -11.39
C LYS A 129 -3.33 5.13 -11.75
N LEU A 130 -3.66 3.88 -11.51
CA LEU A 130 -2.90 2.72 -11.98
C LEU A 130 -3.79 1.79 -12.81
N ASP A 131 -3.14 0.99 -13.65
CA ASP A 131 -3.84 0.09 -14.58
C ASP A 131 -3.98 -1.32 -13.97
N GLY A 132 -4.58 -1.38 -12.77
CA GLY A 132 -4.94 -2.64 -12.13
C GLY A 132 -6.23 -3.20 -12.71
N ASP A 133 -6.20 -4.48 -13.12
CA ASP A 133 -7.40 -5.18 -13.60
C ASP A 133 -7.82 -6.29 -12.63
N PHE A 134 -9.14 -6.45 -12.51
CA PHE A 134 -9.77 -7.40 -11.60
C PHE A 134 -10.79 -8.24 -12.36
N SER A 135 -10.76 -9.54 -12.12
CA SER A 135 -11.66 -10.47 -12.76
C SER A 135 -12.65 -11.07 -11.77
N TRP A 136 -13.90 -11.11 -12.14
CA TRP A 136 -14.90 -11.92 -11.44
C TRP A 136 -14.75 -13.37 -11.84
N MET A 137 -14.29 -14.21 -10.91
CA MET A 137 -14.08 -15.64 -11.08
C MET A 137 -15.19 -16.42 -10.36
N ALA A 138 -15.67 -17.51 -10.97
CA ALA A 138 -16.63 -18.42 -10.35
C ALA A 138 -16.14 -19.87 -10.38
N TYR A 139 -16.40 -20.61 -9.31
CA TYR A 139 -16.19 -22.06 -9.27
C TYR A 139 -17.17 -22.77 -10.20
N GLY A 140 -16.71 -23.83 -10.88
CA GLY A 140 -17.45 -24.46 -11.96
C GLY A 140 -17.24 -23.70 -13.27
N ALA A 141 -16.18 -24.04 -14.02
CA ALA A 141 -15.73 -23.28 -15.19
C ALA A 141 -16.83 -23.02 -16.24
N THR A 142 -17.77 -23.94 -16.40
CA THR A 142 -18.88 -23.85 -17.38
C THR A 142 -20.23 -23.50 -16.75
N SER A 143 -20.32 -23.35 -15.42
CA SER A 143 -21.59 -23.07 -14.74
C SER A 143 -22.05 -21.65 -14.99
N GLU A 144 -23.24 -21.42 -15.50
CA GLU A 144 -23.87 -20.10 -15.66
C GLU A 144 -24.68 -19.66 -14.42
N ALA A 145 -24.84 -20.56 -13.43
CA ALA A 145 -25.58 -20.25 -12.22
C ALA A 145 -24.93 -19.10 -11.43
N PHE A 146 -25.78 -18.28 -10.78
CA PHE A 146 -25.29 -17.26 -9.86
C PHE A 146 -24.60 -17.93 -8.66
N PRO A 147 -23.37 -17.50 -8.29
CA PRO A 147 -22.61 -18.16 -7.23
C PRO A 147 -23.31 -18.13 -5.86
N SER A 148 -23.19 -19.23 -5.11
CA SER A 148 -23.80 -19.38 -3.79
C SER A 148 -23.11 -18.51 -2.71
N SER A 149 -21.83 -18.14 -2.91
CA SER A 149 -21.06 -17.33 -1.96
C SER A 149 -19.92 -16.61 -2.67
N PHE A 150 -19.49 -15.49 -2.09
CA PHE A 150 -18.44 -14.63 -2.62
C PHE A 150 -17.36 -14.43 -1.56
N GLY A 151 -16.11 -14.81 -1.86
CA GLY A 151 -14.97 -14.49 -1.03
C GLY A 151 -14.58 -13.03 -1.21
N VAL A 152 -14.64 -12.25 -0.13
CA VAL A 152 -14.35 -10.80 -0.15
C VAL A 152 -13.37 -10.43 0.97
N SER A 153 -12.78 -9.25 0.86
CA SER A 153 -12.19 -8.54 1.97
C SER A 153 -13.00 -7.26 2.16
N SER A 154 -13.69 -7.15 3.28
CA SER A 154 -14.67 -6.10 3.53
C SER A 154 -14.09 -4.70 3.38
N ASN A 155 -14.84 -3.81 2.74
CA ASN A 155 -14.49 -2.41 2.48
C ASN A 155 -13.24 -2.20 1.61
N THR A 156 -12.79 -3.21 0.88
CA THR A 156 -11.70 -3.10 -0.11
C THR A 156 -12.23 -3.11 -1.55
N VAL A 157 -11.34 -2.89 -2.51
CA VAL A 157 -11.66 -2.95 -3.94
C VAL A 157 -12.39 -4.24 -4.35
N VAL A 158 -12.04 -5.39 -3.77
CA VAL A 158 -12.68 -6.66 -4.15
C VAL A 158 -14.12 -6.75 -3.67
N ASP A 159 -14.46 -6.16 -2.51
CA ASP A 159 -15.86 -6.07 -2.05
C ASP A 159 -16.64 -5.04 -2.89
N PHE A 160 -16.03 -3.90 -3.21
CA PHE A 160 -16.58 -2.88 -4.07
C PHE A 160 -16.89 -3.41 -5.47
N LEU A 161 -15.92 -4.06 -6.11
CA LEU A 161 -16.10 -4.63 -7.44
C LEU A 161 -17.04 -5.84 -7.44
N THR A 162 -17.11 -6.61 -6.35
CA THR A 162 -18.14 -7.65 -6.20
C THR A 162 -19.54 -7.05 -6.32
N ASP A 163 -19.82 -5.92 -5.64
CA ASP A 163 -21.12 -5.24 -5.76
C ASP A 163 -21.33 -4.68 -7.17
N ARG A 164 -20.33 -4.11 -7.82
CA ARG A 164 -20.44 -3.60 -9.20
C ARG A 164 -20.75 -4.73 -10.21
N PHE A 165 -20.01 -5.83 -10.17
CA PHE A 165 -20.23 -6.97 -11.06
C PHE A 165 -21.59 -7.66 -10.84
N THR A 166 -22.01 -7.78 -9.59
CA THR A 166 -23.25 -8.51 -9.25
C THR A 166 -24.50 -7.64 -9.32
N GLN A 167 -24.36 -6.32 -9.43
CA GLN A 167 -25.49 -5.38 -9.45
C GLN A 167 -26.61 -5.75 -10.44
N PRO A 168 -26.34 -6.18 -11.69
CA PRO A 168 -27.41 -6.56 -12.60
C PRO A 168 -28.21 -7.80 -12.15
N ALA A 169 -27.56 -8.75 -11.45
CA ALA A 169 -28.22 -9.93 -10.90
C ALA A 169 -28.99 -9.59 -9.61
N VAL A 170 -28.41 -8.74 -8.76
CA VAL A 170 -29.05 -8.26 -7.52
C VAL A 170 -30.32 -7.46 -7.85
N ALA A 171 -30.32 -6.65 -8.90
CA ALA A 171 -31.51 -5.95 -9.38
C ALA A 171 -32.65 -6.90 -9.82
N LYS A 172 -32.30 -8.16 -10.14
CA LYS A 172 -33.24 -9.25 -10.47
C LYS A 172 -33.56 -10.18 -9.28
N GLY A 173 -33.13 -9.79 -8.07
CA GLY A 173 -33.41 -10.53 -6.83
C GLY A 173 -32.34 -11.51 -6.38
N ALA A 174 -31.17 -11.57 -7.02
CA ALA A 174 -30.06 -12.38 -6.54
C ALA A 174 -29.49 -11.84 -5.21
N VAL A 175 -29.02 -12.76 -4.35
CA VAL A 175 -28.44 -12.42 -3.04
C VAL A 175 -26.95 -12.75 -3.04
N VAL A 176 -26.13 -11.78 -2.64
CA VAL A 176 -24.67 -11.93 -2.50
C VAL A 176 -24.33 -12.33 -1.07
N HIS A 177 -24.04 -13.61 -0.86
CA HIS A 177 -23.56 -14.12 0.43
C HIS A 177 -22.03 -13.94 0.53
N ARG A 178 -21.56 -13.07 1.42
CA ARG A 178 -20.13 -12.78 1.59
C ARG A 178 -19.46 -13.69 2.59
N VAL A 179 -18.27 -14.15 2.25
CA VAL A 179 -17.34 -14.87 3.12
C VAL A 179 -16.08 -14.04 3.25
N GLU A 180 -15.75 -13.62 4.48
CA GLU A 180 -14.56 -12.78 4.70
C GLU A 180 -13.27 -13.56 4.50
N VAL A 181 -12.45 -13.14 3.53
CA VAL A 181 -11.16 -13.74 3.20
C VAL A 181 -10.18 -12.62 2.80
N GLN A 182 -9.41 -12.12 3.74
CA GLN A 182 -8.56 -10.94 3.55
C GLN A 182 -7.38 -11.20 2.60
N LYS A 183 -6.71 -12.35 2.72
CA LYS A 183 -5.49 -12.66 1.94
C LYS A 183 -5.86 -13.22 0.56
N ILE A 184 -5.32 -12.60 -0.50
CA ILE A 184 -5.60 -12.99 -1.90
C ILE A 184 -5.23 -14.46 -2.17
N PRO A 185 -4.04 -14.98 -1.76
CA PRO A 185 -3.72 -16.40 -1.98
C PRO A 185 -4.70 -17.36 -1.32
N LEU A 186 -5.16 -17.06 -0.09
CA LEU A 186 -6.16 -17.88 0.59
C LEU A 186 -7.52 -17.82 -0.10
N ARG A 187 -7.90 -16.66 -0.63
CA ARG A 187 -9.14 -16.49 -1.39
C ARG A 187 -9.12 -17.33 -2.66
N LEU A 188 -8.00 -17.34 -3.39
CA LEU A 188 -7.80 -18.23 -4.54
C LEU A 188 -7.91 -19.71 -4.12
N GLU A 189 -7.22 -20.11 -3.05
CA GLU A 189 -7.25 -21.50 -2.58
C GLU A 189 -8.68 -21.98 -2.24
N LEU A 190 -9.43 -21.18 -1.48
CA LEU A 190 -10.81 -21.49 -1.13
C LEU A 190 -11.73 -21.56 -2.36
N LEU A 191 -11.50 -20.71 -3.36
CA LEU A 191 -12.21 -20.78 -4.63
C LEU A 191 -11.87 -22.07 -5.38
N LEU A 192 -10.60 -22.44 -5.50
CA LEU A 192 -10.16 -23.69 -6.16
C LEU A 192 -10.68 -24.95 -5.49
N GLN A 193 -10.93 -24.90 -4.17
CA GLN A 193 -11.52 -25.99 -3.41
C GLN A 193 -13.06 -26.00 -3.44
N GLY A 194 -13.70 -25.01 -4.07
CA GLY A 194 -15.17 -24.86 -4.07
C GLY A 194 -15.75 -24.50 -2.70
N LYS A 195 -14.92 -24.08 -1.74
CA LYS A 195 -15.37 -23.62 -0.41
C LYS A 195 -16.02 -22.24 -0.44
N ILE A 196 -15.73 -21.47 -1.47
CA ILE A 196 -16.46 -20.27 -1.89
C ILE A 196 -16.87 -20.44 -3.35
N GLY A 197 -18.05 -19.96 -3.71
CA GLY A 197 -18.59 -20.10 -5.06
C GLY A 197 -17.99 -19.10 -6.05
N SER A 198 -17.46 -17.99 -5.55
CA SER A 198 -16.95 -16.90 -6.39
C SER A 198 -15.98 -15.99 -5.66
N ALA A 199 -15.15 -15.26 -6.41
CA ALA A 199 -14.30 -14.21 -5.90
C ALA A 199 -13.94 -13.21 -7.01
N VAL A 200 -13.70 -11.96 -6.64
CA VAL A 200 -12.99 -10.99 -7.48
C VAL A 200 -11.51 -11.11 -7.17
N LEU A 201 -10.71 -11.36 -8.21
CA LEU A 201 -9.27 -11.57 -8.12
C LEU A 201 -8.51 -10.65 -9.07
N PRO A 202 -7.38 -10.05 -8.65
CA PRO A 202 -6.45 -9.39 -9.56
C PRO A 202 -5.62 -10.44 -10.32
N GLU A 203 -4.95 -10.01 -11.40
CA GLU A 203 -3.89 -10.82 -11.98
C GLU A 203 -2.63 -10.82 -11.08
N PRO A 204 -1.88 -11.91 -10.96
CA PRO A 204 -1.98 -13.17 -11.74
C PRO A 204 -3.00 -14.20 -11.19
N PHE A 205 -3.66 -13.92 -10.07
CA PHE A 205 -4.52 -14.88 -9.37
C PHE A 205 -5.75 -15.31 -10.19
N ALA A 206 -6.29 -14.41 -11.02
CA ALA A 206 -7.41 -14.73 -11.90
C ALA A 206 -7.00 -15.77 -12.97
N THR A 207 -5.87 -15.57 -13.63
CA THR A 207 -5.32 -16.55 -14.58
C THR A 207 -4.96 -17.88 -13.90
N MET A 208 -4.43 -17.85 -12.66
CA MET A 208 -4.19 -19.09 -11.90
C MET A 208 -5.49 -19.84 -11.61
N ALA A 209 -6.57 -19.13 -11.28
CA ALA A 209 -7.88 -19.76 -11.07
C ALA A 209 -8.39 -20.41 -12.36
N GLU A 210 -8.33 -19.72 -13.49
CA GLU A 210 -8.75 -20.19 -14.80
C GLU A 210 -7.93 -21.38 -15.29
N ALA A 211 -6.60 -21.32 -15.19
CA ALA A 211 -5.68 -22.39 -15.57
C ALA A 211 -5.87 -23.69 -14.78
N SER A 212 -6.51 -23.63 -13.60
CA SER A 212 -6.86 -24.83 -12.83
C SER A 212 -7.90 -25.72 -13.51
N GLY A 213 -8.64 -25.21 -14.50
CA GLY A 213 -9.79 -25.85 -15.12
C GLY A 213 -11.03 -25.98 -14.21
N ARG A 214 -10.97 -25.49 -12.97
CA ARG A 214 -12.06 -25.54 -11.99
C ARG A 214 -12.90 -24.29 -11.94
N CYS A 215 -12.34 -23.16 -12.37
CA CYS A 215 -12.97 -21.85 -12.31
C CYS A 215 -13.10 -21.23 -13.69
N GLY A 216 -14.15 -20.46 -13.90
CA GLY A 216 -14.36 -19.66 -15.10
C GLY A 216 -14.36 -18.18 -14.80
N ARG A 217 -13.83 -17.39 -15.74
CA ARG A 217 -13.89 -15.93 -15.72
C ARG A 217 -15.27 -15.49 -16.19
N ARG A 218 -15.97 -14.69 -15.39
CA ARG A 218 -17.32 -14.20 -15.69
C ARG A 218 -17.29 -12.82 -16.31
N ASP A 219 -16.40 -11.96 -15.80
CA ASP A 219 -16.30 -10.56 -16.20
C ASP A 219 -14.94 -9.97 -15.77
N VAL A 220 -14.57 -8.82 -16.33
CA VAL A 220 -13.32 -8.11 -16.00
C VAL A 220 -13.59 -6.62 -15.87
N SER A 221 -12.90 -5.94 -14.95
CA SER A 221 -13.10 -4.52 -14.68
C SER A 221 -12.73 -3.64 -15.88
N SER A 222 -11.70 -4.03 -16.64
CA SER A 222 -11.27 -3.31 -17.84
C SER A 222 -12.33 -3.27 -18.95
N ALA A 223 -13.18 -4.29 -19.08
CA ALA A 223 -14.29 -4.30 -20.04
C ALA A 223 -15.33 -3.20 -19.76
N HIS A 224 -15.39 -2.71 -18.53
CA HIS A 224 -16.25 -1.60 -18.08
C HIS A 224 -15.52 -0.28 -17.97
N HIS A 225 -14.23 -0.23 -18.30
CA HIS A 225 -13.37 0.95 -18.13
C HIS A 225 -13.31 1.48 -16.68
N TRP A 226 -13.47 0.59 -15.68
CA TRP A 226 -13.42 0.97 -14.28
C TRP A 226 -11.98 1.16 -13.83
N GLU A 227 -11.70 2.33 -13.26
CA GLU A 227 -10.45 2.60 -12.55
C GLU A 227 -10.66 2.28 -11.07
N ALA A 228 -9.75 1.50 -10.49
CA ALA A 228 -9.91 1.04 -9.12
C ALA A 228 -8.66 1.19 -8.24
N THR A 229 -7.49 1.41 -8.85
CA THR A 229 -6.20 1.50 -8.15
C THR A 229 -5.44 2.78 -8.49
N GLY A 230 -4.55 3.18 -7.60
CA GLY A 230 -3.76 4.38 -7.75
C GLY A 230 -2.55 4.43 -6.81
N LEU A 231 -1.72 5.43 -7.02
CA LEU A 231 -0.60 5.75 -6.14
C LEU A 231 -1.05 6.82 -5.13
N LEU A 232 -1.20 6.40 -3.88
CA LEU A 232 -1.46 7.28 -2.74
C LEU A 232 -0.12 7.74 -2.16
N VAL A 233 0.05 9.05 -1.98
CA VAL A 233 1.26 9.64 -1.40
C VAL A 233 0.91 10.57 -0.25
N LYS A 234 1.82 10.78 0.69
CA LYS A 234 1.70 11.84 1.68
C LYS A 234 1.50 13.18 0.97
N ARG A 235 0.57 13.99 1.44
CA ARG A 235 0.21 15.26 0.79
C ARG A 235 1.37 16.24 0.72
N GLU A 236 2.27 16.23 1.72
CA GLU A 236 3.49 17.04 1.73
C GLU A 236 4.39 16.82 0.51
N LEU A 237 4.38 15.61 -0.08
CA LEU A 237 5.15 15.31 -1.29
C LEU A 237 4.56 15.93 -2.56
N ALA A 238 3.30 16.32 -2.52
CA ALA A 238 2.61 16.92 -3.66
C ALA A 238 2.34 18.43 -3.44
N GLN A 239 2.74 18.99 -2.29
CA GLN A 239 2.63 20.42 -2.03
C GLN A 239 3.53 21.20 -2.98
N ASP A 240 2.99 22.31 -3.49
CA ASP A 240 3.66 23.27 -4.38
C ASP A 240 4.07 22.72 -5.77
N GLY A 241 3.72 21.47 -6.11
CA GLY A 241 3.99 20.86 -7.41
C GLY A 241 5.48 20.67 -7.75
N ASN A 242 6.38 20.90 -6.78
CA ASN A 242 7.82 20.97 -6.99
C ASN A 242 8.63 19.86 -6.29
N ASN A 243 7.97 18.79 -5.81
CA ASN A 243 8.73 17.71 -5.18
C ASN A 243 9.50 16.89 -6.22
N LYS A 244 10.81 17.09 -6.25
CA LYS A 244 11.71 16.43 -7.19
C LYS A 244 11.64 14.90 -7.10
N ALA A 245 11.54 14.33 -5.88
CA ALA A 245 11.51 12.89 -5.72
C ALA A 245 10.24 12.28 -6.33
N LEU A 246 9.08 12.92 -6.11
CA LEU A 246 7.81 12.49 -6.70
C LEU A 246 7.82 12.64 -8.22
N ALA A 247 8.36 13.76 -8.76
CA ALA A 247 8.49 13.94 -10.21
C ALA A 247 9.36 12.85 -10.84
N LEU A 248 10.50 12.50 -10.23
CA LEU A 248 11.38 11.43 -10.71
C LEU A 248 10.72 10.05 -10.60
N LEU A 249 9.91 9.81 -9.56
CA LEU A 249 9.14 8.57 -9.43
C LEU A 249 8.18 8.39 -10.61
N LEU A 250 7.40 9.42 -10.93
CA LEU A 250 6.43 9.39 -12.03
C LEU A 250 7.12 9.34 -13.39
N GLN A 251 8.23 10.06 -13.58
CA GLN A 251 9.03 9.97 -14.80
C GLN A 251 9.58 8.54 -15.00
N GLY A 252 10.13 7.92 -13.94
CA GLY A 252 10.62 6.55 -14.01
C GLY A 252 9.51 5.55 -14.32
N TYR A 253 8.33 5.75 -13.76
CA TYR A 253 7.13 4.97 -14.11
C TYR A 253 6.83 5.09 -15.62
N ASN A 254 6.80 6.31 -16.18
CA ASN A 254 6.51 6.53 -17.60
C ASN A 254 7.55 5.85 -18.51
N LEU A 255 8.83 5.90 -18.15
CA LEU A 255 9.89 5.21 -18.89
C LEU A 255 9.74 3.68 -18.82
N ALA A 256 9.31 3.16 -17.67
CA ALA A 256 9.04 1.73 -17.52
C ALA A 256 7.81 1.27 -18.33
N VAL A 257 6.79 2.10 -18.44
CA VAL A 257 5.62 1.84 -19.32
C VAL A 257 6.08 1.63 -20.77
N ILE A 258 6.96 2.49 -21.28
CA ILE A 258 7.55 2.34 -22.61
C ILE A 258 8.33 1.02 -22.70
N LYS A 259 9.17 0.74 -21.69
CA LYS A 259 10.01 -0.47 -21.65
C LYS A 259 9.16 -1.75 -21.59
N LEU A 260 8.04 -1.75 -20.87
CA LEU A 260 7.11 -2.87 -20.82
C LEU A 260 6.42 -3.10 -22.16
N ARG A 261 6.06 -2.05 -22.88
CA ARG A 261 5.45 -2.12 -24.21
C ARG A 261 6.42 -2.73 -25.24
N ASP A 262 7.69 -2.37 -25.17
CA ASP A 262 8.73 -2.78 -26.12
C ASP A 262 9.38 -4.13 -25.78
N ALA A 263 9.03 -4.72 -24.62
CA ALA A 263 9.65 -5.96 -24.14
C ALA A 263 9.14 -7.18 -24.90
N ASP A 264 10.04 -8.13 -25.17
CA ASP A 264 9.66 -9.44 -25.71
C ASP A 264 8.91 -10.29 -24.66
N THR A 265 8.17 -11.29 -25.13
CA THR A 265 7.34 -12.17 -24.29
C THR A 265 8.15 -12.86 -23.18
N LYS A 266 9.40 -13.24 -23.42
CA LYS A 266 10.25 -13.92 -22.42
C LYS A 266 10.62 -12.96 -21.29
N THR A 267 10.99 -11.74 -21.63
CA THR A 267 11.32 -10.68 -20.67
C THR A 267 10.08 -10.30 -19.84
N LEU A 268 8.92 -10.11 -20.48
CA LEU A 268 7.65 -9.85 -19.78
C LEU A 268 7.28 -10.99 -18.82
N ALA A 269 7.35 -12.26 -19.28
CA ALA A 269 7.05 -13.40 -18.43
C ALA A 269 7.98 -13.48 -17.21
N ARG A 270 9.28 -13.16 -17.37
CA ARG A 270 10.21 -13.10 -16.26
C ARG A 270 9.80 -12.01 -15.25
N TRP A 271 9.51 -10.80 -15.69
CA TRP A 271 9.08 -9.72 -14.80
C TRP A 271 7.77 -10.05 -14.08
N ILE A 272 6.79 -10.62 -14.80
CA ILE A 272 5.52 -11.04 -14.21
C ILE A 272 5.72 -12.12 -13.15
N LYS A 273 6.59 -13.09 -13.40
CA LYS A 273 6.97 -14.11 -12.42
C LYS A 273 7.63 -13.48 -11.20
N ASP A 274 8.63 -12.65 -11.40
CA ASP A 274 9.50 -12.15 -10.33
C ASP A 274 8.81 -11.08 -9.46
N TYR A 275 7.93 -10.25 -10.05
CA TYR A 275 7.33 -9.10 -9.36
C TYR A 275 5.83 -9.20 -9.11
N ALA A 276 5.07 -9.81 -10.02
CA ALA A 276 3.65 -10.05 -9.78
C ALA A 276 3.37 -11.40 -9.10
N GLY A 277 4.38 -12.27 -8.97
CA GLY A 277 4.27 -13.55 -8.26
C GLY A 277 3.56 -14.65 -9.05
N ALA A 278 3.54 -14.57 -10.37
CA ALA A 278 2.97 -15.59 -11.22
C ALA A 278 3.82 -16.87 -11.22
N PRO A 279 3.21 -18.07 -11.24
CA PRO A 279 3.94 -19.30 -11.49
C PRO A 279 4.64 -19.25 -12.86
N GLU A 280 5.86 -19.75 -12.94
CA GLU A 280 6.70 -19.68 -14.16
C GLU A 280 5.97 -20.20 -15.40
N LYS A 281 5.24 -21.33 -15.26
CA LYS A 281 4.47 -21.92 -16.36
C LYS A 281 3.30 -21.08 -16.87
N LEU A 282 2.83 -20.15 -16.06
CA LEU A 282 1.67 -19.27 -16.38
C LEU A 282 2.09 -17.84 -16.73
N ALA A 283 3.30 -17.43 -16.37
CA ALA A 283 3.73 -16.04 -16.50
C ALA A 283 3.58 -15.47 -17.92
N ALA A 284 3.84 -16.28 -18.95
CA ALA A 284 3.68 -15.88 -20.36
C ALA A 284 2.19 -15.79 -20.82
N HIS A 285 1.26 -16.27 -20.01
CA HIS A 285 -0.18 -16.29 -20.31
C HIS A 285 -0.96 -15.24 -19.48
N ILE A 286 -0.29 -14.55 -18.56
CA ILE A 286 -0.92 -13.49 -17.78
C ILE A 286 -1.22 -12.31 -18.70
N PRO A 287 -2.47 -11.81 -18.76
CA PRO A 287 -2.78 -10.60 -19.51
C PRO A 287 -1.98 -9.42 -18.97
N VAL A 288 -1.26 -8.74 -19.87
CA VAL A 288 -0.54 -7.52 -19.53
C VAL A 288 -1.49 -6.34 -19.71
N PRO A 289 -1.72 -5.50 -18.68
CA PRO A 289 -2.50 -4.29 -18.84
C PRO A 289 -1.93 -3.37 -19.93
N ASP A 290 -2.79 -2.63 -20.61
CA ASP A 290 -2.37 -1.52 -21.48
C ASP A 290 -1.95 -0.34 -20.57
N TYR A 291 -0.72 -0.42 -20.05
CA TYR A 291 -0.19 0.58 -19.15
C TYR A 291 -0.16 1.96 -19.82
N THR A 292 -0.70 2.94 -19.13
CA THR A 292 -0.76 4.34 -19.57
C THR A 292 0.25 5.18 -18.79
N PRO A 293 0.76 6.26 -19.38
CA PRO A 293 1.58 7.23 -18.63
C PRO A 293 0.85 7.74 -17.39
N ALA A 294 1.62 8.19 -16.39
CA ALA A 294 1.08 8.75 -15.16
C ALA A 294 0.01 9.81 -15.47
N THR A 295 -1.18 9.58 -14.99
CA THR A 295 -2.39 10.38 -15.24
C THR A 295 -3.20 10.49 -13.96
N PRO A 296 -3.79 11.65 -13.60
CA PRO A 296 -4.65 11.78 -12.44
C PRO A 296 -5.83 10.80 -12.48
N PRO A 297 -6.35 10.37 -11.31
CA PRO A 297 -7.54 9.52 -11.23
C PRO A 297 -8.77 10.27 -11.77
N LYS A 298 -9.72 9.55 -12.36
CA LYS A 298 -11.02 10.12 -12.73
C LYS A 298 -11.88 10.40 -11.50
N ALA A 299 -12.42 11.60 -11.42
CA ALA A 299 -13.24 12.03 -10.30
C ALA A 299 -14.52 11.18 -10.15
N GLU A 300 -15.12 10.72 -11.25
CA GLU A 300 -16.30 9.87 -11.25
C GLU A 300 -16.05 8.48 -10.60
N GLU A 301 -14.90 7.87 -10.85
CA GLU A 301 -14.55 6.57 -10.25
C GLU A 301 -14.25 6.70 -8.75
N LEU A 302 -13.60 7.79 -8.35
CA LEU A 302 -13.43 8.12 -6.93
C LEU A 302 -14.78 8.39 -6.25
N GLN A 303 -15.68 9.12 -6.91
CA GLN A 303 -17.03 9.37 -6.40
C GLN A 303 -17.81 8.06 -6.22
N ALA A 304 -17.68 7.11 -7.15
CA ALA A 304 -18.32 5.80 -7.04
C ALA A 304 -17.83 5.02 -5.81
N ALA A 305 -16.50 4.99 -5.58
CA ALA A 305 -15.91 4.34 -4.41
C ALA A 305 -16.35 5.02 -3.08
N ILE A 306 -16.35 6.36 -3.03
CA ILE A 306 -16.80 7.13 -1.87
C ILE A 306 -18.29 6.88 -1.58
N ALA A 307 -19.15 6.93 -2.60
CA ALA A 307 -20.59 6.71 -2.45
C ALA A 307 -20.88 5.29 -1.93
N TRP A 308 -20.16 4.28 -2.46
CA TRP A 308 -20.27 2.91 -2.00
C TRP A 308 -19.84 2.75 -0.53
N LEU A 309 -18.71 3.34 -0.12
CA LEU A 309 -18.26 3.31 1.28
C LEU A 309 -19.23 4.04 2.22
N LYS A 310 -19.86 5.13 1.78
CA LYS A 310 -20.94 5.81 2.51
C LYS A 310 -22.14 4.89 2.72
N GLN A 311 -22.58 4.21 1.66
CA GLN A 311 -23.69 3.23 1.74
C GLN A 311 -23.36 2.10 2.73
N LYS A 312 -22.10 1.64 2.76
CA LYS A 312 -21.60 0.64 3.73
C LYS A 312 -21.42 1.23 5.15
N LYS A 313 -21.57 2.53 5.36
CA LYS A 313 -21.30 3.25 6.63
C LYS A 313 -19.83 3.05 7.10
N ALA A 314 -18.91 2.89 6.17
CA ALA A 314 -17.51 2.63 6.45
C ALA A 314 -16.66 3.91 6.63
N LEU A 315 -17.12 5.05 6.12
CA LEU A 315 -16.41 6.33 6.26
C LEU A 315 -16.64 6.96 7.61
N LYS A 316 -15.57 7.41 8.27
CA LYS A 316 -15.63 8.17 9.54
C LYS A 316 -16.07 9.61 9.34
N LYS A 317 -15.85 10.18 8.16
CA LYS A 317 -16.29 11.53 7.77
C LYS A 317 -16.54 11.58 6.27
N ASP A 318 -17.32 12.56 5.85
CA ASP A 318 -17.59 12.80 4.43
C ASP A 318 -16.33 13.20 3.67
N LEU A 319 -16.22 12.68 2.46
CA LEU A 319 -15.16 12.99 1.51
C LEU A 319 -15.75 13.39 0.17
N THR A 320 -14.98 14.17 -0.58
CA THR A 320 -15.18 14.45 -2.01
C THR A 320 -14.00 13.91 -2.81
N PRO A 321 -14.15 13.66 -4.11
CA PRO A 321 -13.03 13.25 -4.97
C PRO A 321 -11.85 14.22 -4.91
N GLN A 322 -12.11 15.53 -4.85
CA GLN A 322 -11.07 16.58 -4.79
C GLN A 322 -10.21 16.47 -3.52
N GLN A 323 -10.79 15.98 -2.42
CA GLN A 323 -10.03 15.76 -1.18
C GLN A 323 -9.14 14.51 -1.26
N LEU A 324 -9.43 13.58 -2.19
CA LEU A 324 -8.61 12.39 -2.42
C LEU A 324 -7.51 12.61 -3.46
N ILE A 325 -7.56 13.65 -4.27
CA ILE A 325 -6.57 13.91 -5.32
C ILE A 325 -5.54 14.92 -4.79
N VAL A 326 -4.30 14.71 -5.15
CA VAL A 326 -3.21 15.69 -5.02
C VAL A 326 -2.67 16.07 -6.38
N PRO A 327 -2.15 17.31 -6.57
CA PRO A 327 -1.61 17.73 -7.85
C PRO A 327 -0.41 16.85 -8.25
N MET A 328 -0.33 16.51 -9.53
CA MET A 328 0.87 15.90 -10.10
C MET A 328 1.96 16.97 -10.24
N PRO A 329 3.22 16.65 -9.88
CA PRO A 329 4.33 17.54 -10.16
C PRO A 329 4.55 17.67 -11.69
N ALA A 330 5.14 18.78 -12.11
CA ALA A 330 5.66 18.88 -13.46
C ALA A 330 6.74 17.80 -13.67
N LEU A 331 6.61 17.04 -14.75
CA LEU A 331 7.61 16.02 -15.10
C LEU A 331 8.76 16.69 -15.85
N PRO A 332 10.02 16.35 -15.55
CA PRO A 332 11.18 16.94 -16.21
C PRO A 332 11.34 16.49 -17.66
#